data_fd329a82cbfdcce49b5a428da532a1c4
#
_entry.id   fd329a82cbfdcce49b5a428da532a1c4
#
_cell.length_a   1.000
_cell.length_b   1.000
_cell.length_c   1.000
_cell.angle_alpha   90.00
_cell.angle_beta   90.00
_cell.angle_gamma   90.00
#
_symmetry.space_group_name_H-M   'P 1'
#
loop_
_entity.id
_entity.type
_entity.pdbx_description
1 polymer ?
#
loop_
_entity_poly.entity_id
_entity_poly.type
_entity_poly.pdbx_seq_one_letter_code
_entity_poly.pdbx_strand_id
1 'polypeptide(L)'
;MRCAAHLTNPKSKSYEISHVRSNTMPGSPFGVPLKYKYRPTASVPFSKHAFNGEQIESGEPAAQGTQMDALGHFAYLEEMWKGKGDIPVNTARYYGGYKQQEVKPSADSPLLKLGVENVPPIVTSAVLLDAKSHLGGGKPMSPGQTVSAKDIESMIKKQGLGWRGLLPGDVLY
;
A
#
# COMPACT_ATOMS: atom_id res chain seq x y z
N MET A 1 -3.86 19.21 14.57
CA MET A 1 -5.09 19.96 14.85
C MET A 1 -6.14 19.91 13.72
N ARG A 2 -5.78 19.96 12.41
CA ARG A 2 -6.78 19.93 11.32
C ARG A 2 -7.60 18.64 11.26
N CYS A 3 -6.97 17.49 11.43
CA CYS A 3 -7.67 16.19 11.41
C CYS A 3 -8.67 16.06 12.56
N ALA A 4 -8.29 16.50 13.76
CA ALA A 4 -9.19 16.45 14.92
C ALA A 4 -10.45 17.30 14.70
N ALA A 5 -10.30 18.52 14.17
CA ALA A 5 -11.44 19.39 13.84
C ALA A 5 -12.36 18.77 12.78
N HIS A 6 -11.79 18.04 11.81
CA HIS A 6 -12.57 17.34 10.82
C HIS A 6 -13.31 16.13 11.43
N LEU A 7 -12.64 15.33 12.24
CA LEU A 7 -13.22 14.15 12.87
C LEU A 7 -14.36 14.50 13.85
N THR A 8 -14.30 15.68 14.49
CA THR A 8 -15.35 16.15 15.42
C THR A 8 -16.49 16.88 14.74
N ASN A 9 -16.38 17.19 13.45
CA ASN A 9 -17.44 17.87 12.72
C ASN A 9 -18.55 16.87 12.32
N PRO A 10 -19.79 17.03 12.78
CA PRO A 10 -20.89 16.08 12.49
C PRO A 10 -21.29 16.06 11.00
N LYS A 11 -20.85 17.04 10.21
CA LYS A 11 -21.07 17.08 8.75
C LYS A 11 -19.95 16.43 7.95
N SER A 12 -18.90 15.96 8.58
CA SER A 12 -17.81 15.26 7.90
C SER A 12 -18.30 13.93 7.33
N LYS A 13 -17.77 13.59 6.19
CA LYS A 13 -18.05 12.32 5.50
C LYS A 13 -16.80 11.47 5.49
N SER A 14 -16.98 10.17 5.65
CA SER A 14 -15.94 9.18 5.40
C SER A 14 -16.18 8.50 4.06
N TYR A 15 -15.11 8.17 3.39
CA TYR A 15 -15.13 7.47 2.10
C TYR A 15 -14.21 6.28 2.20
N GLU A 16 -14.71 5.11 1.83
CA GLU A 16 -13.87 3.94 1.64
C GLU A 16 -13.27 4.01 0.24
N ILE A 17 -11.94 3.98 0.17
CA ILE A 17 -11.18 4.07 -1.08
C ILE A 17 -10.32 2.83 -1.34
N SER A 18 -10.42 1.83 -0.47
CA SER A 18 -9.78 0.54 -0.66
C SER A 18 -10.55 -0.35 -1.64
N HIS A 19 -9.85 -1.19 -2.36
CA HIS A 19 -10.48 -2.21 -3.19
C HIS A 19 -11.08 -3.34 -2.35
N VAL A 20 -12.24 -3.83 -2.76
CA VAL A 20 -12.78 -5.09 -2.26
C VAL A 20 -11.93 -6.23 -2.79
N ARG A 21 -11.34 -7.00 -1.90
CA ARG A 21 -10.56 -8.18 -2.27
C ARG A 21 -11.48 -9.33 -2.67
N SER A 22 -11.22 -9.95 -3.81
CA SER A 22 -12.01 -11.06 -4.34
C SER A 22 -11.16 -11.98 -5.20
N ASN A 23 -11.68 -13.18 -5.46
CA ASN A 23 -11.05 -14.14 -6.37
C ASN A 23 -10.97 -13.66 -7.83
N THR A 24 -11.73 -12.64 -8.20
CA THR A 24 -11.78 -12.07 -9.55
C THR A 24 -10.99 -10.77 -9.67
N MET A 25 -10.40 -10.32 -8.57
CA MET A 25 -9.57 -9.13 -8.58
C MET A 25 -8.32 -9.34 -9.44
N PRO A 26 -7.92 -8.38 -10.30
CA PRO A 26 -6.69 -8.48 -11.06
C PRO A 26 -5.48 -8.71 -10.17
N GLY A 27 -4.65 -9.69 -10.52
CA GLY A 27 -3.42 -10.00 -9.79
C GLY A 27 -2.30 -9.02 -10.12
N SER A 28 -1.38 -8.87 -9.18
CA SER A 28 -0.11 -8.23 -9.43
C SER A 28 0.77 -9.12 -10.30
N PRO A 29 1.57 -8.57 -11.24
CA PRO A 29 2.57 -9.35 -11.96
C PRO A 29 3.74 -9.80 -11.07
N PHE A 30 3.82 -9.32 -9.85
CA PHE A 30 4.92 -9.59 -8.91
C PHE A 30 4.59 -10.59 -7.81
N GLY A 31 3.36 -11.08 -7.74
CA GLY A 31 2.95 -11.98 -6.68
C GLY A 31 1.84 -12.95 -7.09
N VAL A 32 1.60 -13.93 -6.26
CA VAL A 32 0.56 -14.93 -6.48
C VAL A 32 -0.80 -14.35 -6.11
N PRO A 33 -1.80 -14.36 -7.03
CA PRO A 33 -3.13 -13.84 -6.73
C PRO A 33 -3.77 -14.52 -5.51
N LEU A 34 -4.46 -13.72 -4.69
CA LEU A 34 -5.23 -14.23 -3.57
C LEU A 34 -6.37 -15.13 -4.04
N LYS A 35 -6.54 -16.27 -3.37
CA LYS A 35 -7.70 -17.14 -3.52
C LYS A 35 -8.35 -17.34 -2.17
N TYR A 36 -9.63 -17.05 -2.12
CA TYR A 36 -10.49 -17.29 -0.98
C TYR A 36 -11.30 -18.55 -1.17
N LYS A 37 -11.40 -19.34 -0.11
CA LYS A 37 -12.32 -20.47 -0.02
C LYS A 37 -13.38 -20.15 1.01
N TYR A 38 -14.62 -20.12 0.55
CA TYR A 38 -15.76 -19.93 1.42
C TYR A 38 -16.13 -21.25 2.09
N ARG A 39 -16.46 -21.19 3.38
CA ARG A 39 -16.86 -22.36 4.15
C ARG A 39 -18.38 -22.41 4.28
N PRO A 40 -18.98 -23.59 4.30
CA PRO A 40 -20.38 -23.72 4.64
C PRO A 40 -20.69 -23.16 6.02
N THR A 41 -21.91 -22.71 6.22
CA THR A 41 -22.40 -22.36 7.56
C THR A 41 -22.19 -23.53 8.50
N ALA A 42 -21.57 -23.31 9.63
CA ALA A 42 -21.23 -24.31 10.62
C ALA A 42 -21.76 -23.92 12.00
N SER A 43 -21.82 -24.90 12.88
CA SER A 43 -22.12 -24.72 14.31
C SER A 43 -21.32 -25.73 15.11
N VAL A 44 -21.27 -25.53 16.41
CA VAL A 44 -20.72 -26.53 17.34
C VAL A 44 -21.87 -27.23 18.08
N PRO A 45 -21.71 -28.52 18.45
CA PRO A 45 -22.69 -29.24 19.21
C PRO A 45 -23.12 -28.47 20.47
N PHE A 46 -24.41 -28.56 20.79
CA PHE A 46 -25.03 -27.90 21.96
C PHE A 46 -25.01 -26.35 21.92
N SER A 47 -24.71 -25.76 20.78
CA SER A 47 -24.79 -24.31 20.56
C SER A 47 -26.03 -23.92 19.78
N LYS A 48 -26.58 -22.76 20.11
CA LYS A 48 -27.63 -22.09 19.31
C LYS A 48 -27.05 -21.09 18.30
N HIS A 49 -25.71 -21.00 18.19
CA HIS A 49 -25.05 -20.08 17.30
C HIS A 49 -24.57 -20.83 16.06
N ALA A 50 -24.77 -20.22 14.91
CA ALA A 50 -24.17 -20.62 13.66
C ALA A 50 -23.23 -19.51 13.16
N PHE A 51 -22.22 -19.89 12.41
CA PHE A 51 -21.22 -18.97 11.87
C PHE A 51 -20.85 -19.34 10.44
N ASN A 52 -20.52 -18.31 9.69
CA ASN A 52 -19.95 -18.43 8.36
C ASN A 52 -18.44 -18.08 8.44
N GLY A 53 -17.69 -18.60 7.52
CA GLY A 53 -16.25 -18.34 7.49
C GLY A 53 -15.67 -18.42 6.09
N GLU A 54 -14.51 -17.83 5.96
CA GLU A 54 -13.68 -17.93 4.77
C GLU A 54 -12.22 -18.12 5.21
N GLN A 55 -11.41 -18.59 4.31
CA GLN A 55 -9.97 -18.70 4.51
C GLN A 55 -9.25 -18.26 3.25
N ILE A 56 -8.04 -17.76 3.40
CA ILE A 56 -7.11 -17.58 2.30
C ILE A 56 -6.56 -18.96 1.97
N GLU A 57 -6.84 -19.45 0.76
CA GLU A 57 -6.39 -20.77 0.29
C GLU A 57 -4.97 -20.68 -0.26
N SER A 58 -4.68 -19.61 -0.98
CA SER A 58 -3.36 -19.35 -1.55
C SER A 58 -3.20 -17.87 -1.89
N GLY A 59 -1.97 -17.50 -2.24
CA GLY A 59 -1.63 -16.16 -2.68
C GLY A 59 -1.04 -15.28 -1.59
N GLU A 60 -0.60 -14.12 -2.00
CA GLU A 60 0.04 -13.13 -1.14
C GLU A 60 -0.92 -11.98 -0.87
N PRO A 61 -1.20 -11.63 0.40
CA PRO A 61 -2.09 -10.51 0.74
C PRO A 61 -1.69 -9.19 0.10
N ALA A 62 -0.39 -8.97 -0.11
CA ALA A 62 0.16 -7.78 -0.74
C ALA A 62 0.14 -7.81 -2.27
N ALA A 63 -0.16 -8.95 -2.89
CA ALA A 63 -0.17 -9.08 -4.35
C ALA A 63 -1.37 -8.42 -5.02
N GLN A 64 -2.36 -7.98 -4.27
CA GLN A 64 -3.58 -7.40 -4.81
C GLN A 64 -4.17 -6.35 -3.87
N GLY A 65 -4.63 -5.24 -4.46
CA GLY A 65 -5.39 -4.22 -3.78
C GLY A 65 -4.59 -3.30 -2.88
N THR A 66 -5.31 -2.63 -2.01
CA THR A 66 -4.76 -1.65 -1.08
C THR A 66 -3.96 -2.33 0.02
N GLN A 67 -2.73 -1.91 0.20
CA GLN A 67 -1.78 -2.44 1.17
C GLN A 67 -0.84 -1.35 1.66
N MET A 68 -0.06 -1.66 2.66
CA MET A 68 1.07 -0.85 3.10
C MET A 68 2.33 -1.70 3.13
N ASP A 69 3.33 -1.28 2.37
CA ASP A 69 4.66 -1.88 2.41
C ASP A 69 5.46 -1.31 3.57
N ALA A 70 6.16 -2.19 4.28
CA ALA A 70 7.08 -1.77 5.33
C ALA A 70 8.27 -1.00 4.74
N LEU A 71 8.86 -0.08 5.50
CA LEU A 71 10.09 0.61 5.08
C LEU A 71 11.27 -0.35 4.85
N GLY A 72 11.23 -1.54 5.44
CA GLY A 72 12.17 -2.62 5.20
C GLY A 72 11.89 -3.46 3.96
N HIS A 73 10.82 -3.17 3.20
CA HIS A 73 10.48 -3.90 1.97
C HIS A 73 11.44 -3.57 0.82
N PHE A 74 11.94 -2.33 0.75
CA PHE A 74 12.87 -1.89 -0.28
C PHE A 74 14.22 -1.48 0.28
N ALA A 75 15.27 -1.82 -0.47
CA ALA A 75 16.62 -1.36 -0.20
C ALA A 75 17.25 -0.78 -1.47
N TYR A 76 18.22 0.08 -1.29
CA TYR A 76 19.07 0.59 -2.35
C TYR A 76 20.37 -0.23 -2.38
N LEU A 77 20.77 -0.71 -3.55
CA LEU A 77 22.06 -1.35 -3.77
C LEU A 77 23.07 -0.30 -4.25
N GLU A 78 24.32 -0.36 -3.76
CA GLU A 78 25.38 0.56 -4.20
C GLU A 78 25.66 0.41 -5.68
N GLU A 79 25.56 -0.84 -6.21
CA GLU A 79 25.71 -1.11 -7.63
C GLU A 79 24.46 -1.79 -8.18
N MET A 80 24.07 -1.44 -9.40
CA MET A 80 22.94 -2.07 -10.08
C MET A 80 23.23 -3.54 -10.33
N TRP A 81 22.42 -4.43 -9.79
CA TRP A 81 22.48 -5.84 -10.12
C TRP A 81 21.98 -6.08 -11.55
N LYS A 82 22.80 -6.75 -12.36
CA LYS A 82 22.54 -6.98 -13.79
C LYS A 82 21.77 -8.27 -14.08
N GLY A 83 21.15 -8.88 -13.08
CA GLY A 83 20.36 -10.11 -13.25
C GLY A 83 21.18 -11.39 -13.39
N LYS A 84 22.51 -11.35 -13.13
CA LYS A 84 23.40 -12.51 -13.17
C LYS A 84 24.24 -12.58 -11.90
N GLY A 85 24.50 -13.80 -11.43
CA GLY A 85 25.20 -14.03 -10.16
C GLY A 85 24.37 -13.64 -8.94
N ASP A 86 25.01 -13.65 -7.78
CA ASP A 86 24.36 -13.32 -6.53
C ASP A 86 24.00 -11.83 -6.45
N ILE A 87 22.86 -11.53 -5.81
CA ILE A 87 22.50 -10.16 -5.50
C ILE A 87 23.44 -9.65 -4.41
N PRO A 88 24.10 -8.49 -4.58
CA PRO A 88 25.05 -7.95 -3.61
C PRO A 88 24.35 -7.38 -2.37
N VAL A 89 23.58 -8.22 -1.65
CA VAL A 89 22.74 -7.82 -0.51
C VAL A 89 23.53 -7.17 0.64
N ASN A 90 24.82 -7.48 0.77
CA ASN A 90 25.69 -6.87 1.77
C ASN A 90 25.91 -5.36 1.53
N THR A 91 25.69 -4.87 0.32
CA THR A 91 25.73 -3.44 -0.02
C THR A 91 24.41 -2.74 0.19
N ALA A 92 23.32 -3.51 0.47
CA ALA A 92 21.98 -2.95 0.61
C ALA A 92 21.92 -1.93 1.76
N ARG A 93 21.25 -0.82 1.47
CA ARG A 93 20.94 0.26 2.42
C ARG A 93 19.43 0.49 2.42
N TYR A 94 18.85 0.36 3.58
CA TYR A 94 17.44 0.60 3.84
C TYR A 94 17.20 2.03 4.32
N TYR A 95 15.95 2.40 4.46
CA TYR A 95 15.55 3.68 5.03
C TYR A 95 16.30 3.95 6.34
N GLY A 96 16.78 5.18 6.53
CA GLY A 96 17.59 5.55 7.70
C GLY A 96 19.03 5.03 7.66
N GLY A 97 19.49 4.43 6.55
CA GLY A 97 20.85 3.94 6.36
C GLY A 97 21.13 2.57 6.96
N TYR A 98 20.10 1.86 7.44
CA TYR A 98 20.26 0.52 7.98
C TYR A 98 20.81 -0.47 6.94
N LYS A 99 21.68 -1.37 7.40
CA LYS A 99 22.30 -2.41 6.57
C LYS A 99 21.46 -3.68 6.54
N GLN A 100 21.69 -4.53 5.55
CA GLN A 100 21.02 -5.84 5.42
C GLN A 100 21.03 -6.65 6.73
N GLN A 101 22.18 -6.75 7.37
CA GLN A 101 22.35 -7.52 8.61
C GLN A 101 21.52 -7.00 9.79
N GLU A 102 21.14 -5.71 9.76
CA GLU A 102 20.33 -5.10 10.81
C GLU A 102 18.83 -5.26 10.55
N VAL A 103 18.44 -5.34 9.26
CA VAL A 103 17.04 -5.40 8.84
C VAL A 103 16.59 -6.84 8.61
N LYS A 104 17.35 -7.61 7.83
CA LYS A 104 17.05 -9.02 7.50
C LYS A 104 18.36 -9.81 7.43
N PRO A 105 18.84 -10.34 8.56
CA PRO A 105 20.17 -10.98 8.65
C PRO A 105 20.27 -12.31 7.89
N SER A 106 19.18 -13.00 7.62
CA SER A 106 19.17 -14.24 6.84
C SER A 106 17.93 -14.32 5.95
N ALA A 107 17.95 -15.25 5.00
CA ALA A 107 16.82 -15.49 4.10
C ALA A 107 15.53 -15.82 4.86
N ASP A 108 15.62 -16.57 5.95
CA ASP A 108 14.48 -17.04 6.73
C ASP A 108 14.12 -16.13 7.91
N SER A 109 14.88 -15.06 8.15
CA SER A 109 14.54 -14.12 9.22
C SER A 109 13.37 -13.22 8.84
N PRO A 110 12.52 -12.85 9.83
CA PRO A 110 11.62 -11.71 9.64
C PRO A 110 12.43 -10.41 9.50
N LEU A 111 11.75 -9.30 9.23
CA LEU A 111 12.36 -7.98 9.38
C LEU A 111 12.55 -7.70 10.88
N LEU A 112 13.79 -7.49 11.30
CA LEU A 112 14.12 -7.13 12.69
C LEU A 112 13.99 -5.64 12.96
N LYS A 113 13.99 -4.83 11.90
CA LYS A 113 13.77 -3.38 11.91
C LYS A 113 12.93 -2.98 10.70
N LEU A 114 12.28 -1.84 10.80
CA LEU A 114 11.49 -1.24 9.71
C LEU A 114 10.30 -2.09 9.26
N GLY A 115 9.82 -2.99 10.09
CA GLY A 115 8.62 -3.78 9.85
C GLY A 115 7.34 -2.95 10.02
N VAL A 116 6.28 -3.36 9.34
CA VAL A 116 4.99 -2.65 9.35
C VAL A 116 4.31 -2.68 10.71
N GLU A 117 4.60 -3.67 11.54
CA GLU A 117 4.08 -3.84 12.89
C GLU A 117 4.49 -2.72 13.86
N ASN A 118 5.53 -1.97 13.50
CA ASN A 118 6.02 -0.83 14.28
C ASN A 118 5.46 0.53 13.80
N VAL A 119 4.63 0.53 12.75
CA VAL A 119 4.01 1.75 12.25
C VAL A 119 2.75 2.06 13.07
N PRO A 120 2.69 3.21 13.73
CA PRO A 120 1.50 3.60 14.48
C PRO A 120 0.33 3.87 13.52
N PRO A 121 -0.93 3.88 14.02
CA PRO A 121 -2.07 4.29 13.21
C PRO A 121 -1.84 5.67 12.58
N ILE A 122 -2.07 5.75 11.27
CA ILE A 122 -1.88 6.98 10.50
C ILE A 122 -3.24 7.69 10.40
N VAL A 123 -3.32 8.88 10.99
CA VAL A 123 -4.48 9.77 10.88
C VAL A 123 -3.98 11.11 10.36
N THR A 124 -4.23 11.36 9.09
CA THR A 124 -3.71 12.57 8.43
C THR A 124 -4.63 13.04 7.31
N SER A 125 -4.30 14.19 6.70
CA SER A 125 -4.98 14.69 5.52
C SER A 125 -4.47 13.99 4.26
N ALA A 126 -5.35 13.86 3.27
CA ALA A 126 -5.00 13.37 1.95
C ALA A 126 -5.28 14.43 0.88
N VAL A 127 -4.53 14.38 -0.20
CA VAL A 127 -4.74 15.17 -1.41
C VAL A 127 -5.07 14.21 -2.54
N LEU A 128 -6.31 14.27 -3.01
CA LEU A 128 -6.75 13.52 -4.18
C LEU A 128 -6.27 14.24 -5.45
N LEU A 129 -5.50 13.56 -6.26
CA LEU A 129 -4.99 14.05 -7.55
C LEU A 129 -5.70 13.30 -8.68
N ASP A 130 -6.41 14.01 -9.53
CA ASP A 130 -7.15 13.43 -10.65
C ASP A 130 -6.23 13.14 -11.86
N ALA A 131 -5.40 12.12 -11.71
CA ALA A 131 -4.51 11.67 -12.77
C ALA A 131 -5.30 11.15 -13.98
N LYS A 132 -6.47 10.57 -13.79
CA LYS A 132 -7.33 10.09 -14.86
C LYS A 132 -7.71 11.21 -15.81
N SER A 133 -8.17 12.34 -15.30
CA SER A 133 -8.54 13.50 -16.13
C SER A 133 -7.31 14.23 -16.67
N HIS A 134 -6.24 14.31 -15.88
CA HIS A 134 -5.08 15.12 -16.24
C HIS A 134 -4.16 14.42 -17.24
N LEU A 135 -3.83 13.17 -17.01
CA LEU A 135 -2.89 12.38 -17.83
C LEU A 135 -3.62 11.43 -18.79
N GLY A 136 -4.75 10.89 -18.39
CA GLY A 136 -5.51 9.92 -19.16
C GLY A 136 -6.56 10.52 -20.09
N GLY A 137 -6.77 11.83 -20.10
CA GLY A 137 -7.83 12.47 -20.89
C GLY A 137 -9.23 11.94 -20.55
N GLY A 138 -9.49 11.61 -19.27
CA GLY A 138 -10.73 11.02 -18.78
C GLY A 138 -10.79 9.50 -18.85
N LYS A 139 -9.75 8.84 -19.37
CA LYS A 139 -9.60 7.38 -19.41
C LYS A 139 -8.59 6.91 -18.36
N PRO A 140 -8.65 5.66 -17.92
CA PRO A 140 -7.58 5.08 -17.11
C PRO A 140 -6.22 5.24 -17.78
N MET A 141 -5.18 5.43 -16.97
CA MET A 141 -3.80 5.46 -17.48
C MET A 141 -3.43 4.10 -18.09
N SER A 142 -2.57 4.13 -19.09
CA SER A 142 -2.07 2.92 -19.74
C SER A 142 -1.04 2.20 -18.84
N PRO A 143 -0.91 0.87 -18.95
CA PRO A 143 0.18 0.15 -18.29
C PRO A 143 1.55 0.75 -18.64
N GLY A 144 2.40 0.94 -17.65
CA GLY A 144 3.72 1.55 -17.80
C GLY A 144 3.74 3.09 -17.84
N GLN A 145 2.60 3.75 -17.89
CA GLN A 145 2.53 5.19 -17.78
C GLN A 145 2.86 5.64 -16.34
N THR A 146 3.73 6.62 -16.21
CA THR A 146 4.19 7.15 -14.92
C THR A 146 3.61 8.51 -14.61
N VAL A 147 3.53 8.83 -13.32
CA VAL A 147 3.20 10.17 -12.82
C VAL A 147 4.48 10.82 -12.33
N SER A 148 4.90 11.90 -12.95
CA SER A 148 6.10 12.64 -12.55
C SER A 148 5.80 13.70 -11.49
N ALA A 149 6.83 14.24 -10.85
CA ALA A 149 6.70 15.39 -9.95
C ALA A 149 6.05 16.61 -10.64
N LYS A 150 6.39 16.84 -11.91
CA LYS A 150 5.76 17.93 -12.72
C LYS A 150 4.27 17.69 -12.93
N ASP A 151 3.86 16.43 -13.10
CA ASP A 151 2.43 16.10 -13.25
C ASP A 151 1.70 16.37 -11.93
N ILE A 152 2.29 16.01 -10.80
CA ILE A 152 1.74 16.31 -9.47
C ILE A 152 1.56 17.82 -9.28
N GLU A 153 2.59 18.62 -9.53
CA GLU A 153 2.54 20.08 -9.45
C GLU A 153 1.46 20.67 -10.36
N SER A 154 1.39 20.16 -11.58
CA SER A 154 0.41 20.59 -12.59
C SER A 154 -1.02 20.25 -12.16
N MET A 155 -1.26 19.04 -11.59
CA MET A 155 -2.56 18.65 -11.06
C MET A 155 -2.97 19.53 -9.88
N ILE A 156 -2.08 19.79 -8.95
CA ILE A 156 -2.31 20.70 -7.81
C ILE A 156 -2.75 22.08 -8.30
N LYS A 157 -2.05 22.63 -9.30
CA LYS A 157 -2.40 23.93 -9.89
C LYS A 157 -3.76 23.88 -10.59
N LYS A 158 -3.99 22.88 -11.44
CA LYS A 158 -5.22 22.72 -12.23
C LYS A 158 -6.46 22.50 -11.37
N GLN A 159 -6.30 21.78 -10.25
CA GLN A 159 -7.37 21.54 -9.27
C GLN A 159 -7.60 22.71 -8.31
N GLY A 160 -6.90 23.83 -8.48
CA GLY A 160 -7.04 25.00 -7.62
C GLY A 160 -6.52 24.81 -6.20
N LEU A 161 -5.64 23.84 -5.99
CA LEU A 161 -5.08 23.49 -4.68
C LEU A 161 -3.78 24.26 -4.35
N GLY A 162 -3.36 25.17 -5.22
CA GLY A 162 -2.10 25.91 -5.06
C GLY A 162 -2.02 26.75 -3.77
N TRP A 163 -3.17 27.22 -3.25
CA TRP A 163 -3.24 27.93 -1.97
C TRP A 163 -2.86 27.08 -0.77
N ARG A 164 -3.07 25.77 -0.88
CA ARG A 164 -2.77 24.80 0.16
C ARG A 164 -1.41 24.12 -0.07
N GLY A 165 -1.14 23.72 -1.31
CA GLY A 165 0.00 22.89 -1.66
C GLY A 165 -0.01 21.51 -0.99
N LEU A 166 1.15 20.87 -0.97
CA LEU A 166 1.41 19.65 -0.22
C LEU A 166 2.08 20.02 1.11
N LEU A 167 1.63 19.41 2.17
CA LEU A 167 2.18 19.64 3.51
C LEU A 167 2.85 18.33 4.01
N PRO A 168 3.89 18.45 4.86
CA PRO A 168 4.47 17.27 5.51
C PRO A 168 3.40 16.44 6.21
N GLY A 169 3.40 15.13 5.96
CA GLY A 169 2.41 14.18 6.48
C GLY A 169 1.16 14.01 5.63
N ASP A 170 0.98 14.77 4.54
CA ASP A 170 -0.12 14.50 3.61
C ASP A 170 0.08 13.17 2.88
N VAL A 171 -1.04 12.47 2.67
CA VAL A 171 -1.11 11.33 1.75
C VAL A 171 -1.51 11.84 0.37
N LEU A 172 -0.82 11.41 -0.67
CA LEU A 172 -1.23 11.59 -2.06
C LEU A 172 -2.08 10.39 -2.48
N TYR A 173 -3.24 10.68 -3.03
CA TYR A 173 -4.19 9.67 -3.51
C TYR A 173 -4.56 9.93 -4.96
#